data_ff1e653f7395910d4eb6805edd292d29
#
_entry.id   ff1e653f7395910d4eb6805edd292d29
#
_cell.length_a   1.000
_cell.length_b   1.000
_cell.length_c   1.000
_cell.angle_alpha   90.00
_cell.angle_beta   90.00
_cell.angle_gamma   90.00
#
_symmetry.space_group_name_H-M   'P 1'
#
loop_
_entity.id
_entity.type
_entity.pdbx_description
1 polymer ?
#
loop_
_entity_poly.entity_id
_entity_poly.type
_entity_poly.pdbx_seq_one_letter_code
_entity_poly.pdbx_strand_id
1 'polypeptide(L)'
;AVVTIGEISCGNTWNVIADKAYIQGTVRSFDEDIRHYIENRMKNIADGLRRVFNVDIDLTYSRLPGAVVNDAHLTQEAIEVAKNVGYHVSMLDEPVTIGEDFSGYTEEYPGVFAFIGSDSKYDLHHPKYHPDERILEKVPQYFVQLVQRLLT
;
A
#
# COMPACT_ATOMS: atom_id res chain seq x y z
N ALA A 1 -6.80 6.49 -8.00
CA ALA A 1 -7.10 6.37 -6.58
C ALA A 1 -8.25 5.38 -6.34
N VAL A 2 -8.26 4.76 -5.18
CA VAL A 2 -9.31 3.84 -4.75
C VAL A 2 -9.79 4.25 -3.37
N VAL A 3 -11.12 4.32 -3.18
CA VAL A 3 -11.77 4.51 -1.88
C VAL A 3 -12.62 3.29 -1.61
N THR A 4 -12.35 2.59 -0.52
CA THR A 4 -13.03 1.37 -0.14
C THR A 4 -13.67 1.53 1.23
N ILE A 5 -14.95 1.20 1.36
CA ILE A 5 -15.60 1.02 2.64
C ILE A 5 -15.58 -0.48 2.95
N GLY A 6 -14.82 -0.85 3.97
CA GLY A 6 -14.63 -2.26 4.36
C GLY A 6 -15.56 -2.71 5.47
N GLU A 7 -16.06 -1.77 6.29
CA GLU A 7 -16.96 -2.06 7.39
C GLU A 7 -18.03 -1.00 7.54
N ILE A 8 -19.27 -1.45 7.74
CA ILE A 8 -20.39 -0.62 8.18
C ILE A 8 -21.13 -1.38 9.27
N SER A 9 -21.29 -0.77 10.44
CA SER A 9 -22.07 -1.34 11.54
C SER A 9 -23.03 -0.30 12.13
N CYS A 10 -24.25 -0.72 12.47
CA CYS A 10 -25.28 0.17 12.98
C CYS A 10 -26.31 -0.63 13.77
N GLY A 11 -26.55 -0.24 15.03
CA GLY A 11 -27.56 -0.84 15.88
C GLY A 11 -27.28 -2.28 16.30
N ASN A 12 -28.21 -2.85 17.07
CA ASN A 12 -28.11 -4.20 17.64
C ASN A 12 -29.44 -4.96 17.63
N THR A 13 -30.53 -4.36 17.14
CA THR A 13 -31.86 -4.96 17.09
C THR A 13 -32.68 -4.37 15.96
N TRP A 14 -33.67 -5.10 15.52
CA TRP A 14 -34.46 -4.81 14.30
C TRP A 14 -35.55 -3.74 14.48
N ASN A 15 -35.94 -3.42 15.71
CA ASN A 15 -37.09 -2.55 16.02
C ASN A 15 -36.71 -1.29 16.84
N VAL A 16 -35.44 -1.01 17.01
CA VAL A 16 -34.95 0.19 17.70
C VAL A 16 -33.99 0.95 16.79
N ILE A 17 -34.20 2.26 16.66
CA ILE A 17 -33.29 3.15 15.91
C ILE A 17 -31.94 3.16 16.64
N ALA A 18 -30.87 2.96 15.86
CA ALA A 18 -29.52 2.98 16.38
C ALA A 18 -29.07 4.38 16.83
N ASP A 19 -28.42 4.46 17.95
CA ASP A 19 -27.81 5.73 18.45
C ASP A 19 -26.59 6.11 17.62
N LYS A 20 -25.84 5.13 17.10
CA LYS A 20 -24.60 5.31 16.36
C LYS A 20 -24.51 4.37 15.17
N ALA A 21 -23.89 4.87 14.10
CA ALA A 21 -23.39 4.08 12.99
C ALA A 21 -21.86 4.25 12.92
N TYR A 22 -21.17 3.17 12.58
CA TYR A 22 -19.73 3.15 12.39
C TYR A 22 -19.42 2.75 10.95
N ILE A 23 -18.50 3.49 10.33
CA ILE A 23 -18.04 3.24 8.96
C ILE A 23 -16.51 3.29 8.98
N GLN A 24 -15.88 2.25 8.46
CA GLN A 24 -14.42 2.20 8.32
C GLN A 24 -14.04 1.82 6.89
N GLY A 25 -12.97 2.43 6.41
CA GLY A 25 -12.50 2.18 5.07
C GLY A 25 -11.05 2.59 4.86
N THR A 26 -10.60 2.48 3.62
CA THR A 26 -9.26 2.85 3.20
C THR A 26 -9.28 3.71 1.96
N VAL A 27 -8.29 4.59 1.85
CA VAL A 27 -7.99 5.38 0.65
C VAL A 27 -6.61 4.96 0.14
N ARG A 28 -6.51 4.68 -1.16
CA ARG A 28 -5.26 4.41 -1.86
C ARG A 28 -5.09 5.41 -2.99
N SER A 29 -3.97 6.09 -3.05
CA SER A 29 -3.64 7.04 -4.12
C SER A 29 -2.14 7.02 -4.38
N PHE A 30 -1.77 7.19 -5.64
CA PHE A 30 -0.37 7.37 -6.07
C PHE A 30 0.03 8.86 -6.13
N ASP A 31 -0.93 9.76 -5.89
CA ASP A 31 -0.77 11.20 -6.05
C ASP A 31 -1.26 11.91 -4.79
N GLU A 32 -0.43 12.77 -4.22
CA GLU A 32 -0.74 13.48 -2.97
C GLU A 32 -1.82 14.55 -3.17
N ASP A 33 -1.90 15.21 -4.31
CA ASP A 33 -2.95 16.19 -4.57
C ASP A 33 -4.33 15.51 -4.65
N ILE A 34 -4.39 14.34 -5.28
CA ILE A 34 -5.61 13.51 -5.30
C ILE A 34 -5.95 13.03 -3.89
N ARG A 35 -4.96 12.65 -3.09
CA ARG A 35 -5.16 12.23 -1.71
C ARG A 35 -5.72 13.36 -0.84
N HIS A 36 -5.17 14.56 -0.96
CA HIS A 36 -5.68 15.77 -0.32
C HIS A 36 -7.11 16.12 -0.77
N TYR A 37 -7.36 16.01 -2.09
CA TYR A 37 -8.70 16.23 -2.63
C TYR A 37 -9.73 15.29 -2.01
N ILE A 38 -9.41 13.99 -1.94
CA ILE A 38 -10.30 12.97 -1.35
C ILE A 38 -10.58 13.28 0.12
N GLU A 39 -9.55 13.55 0.92
CA GLU A 39 -9.71 13.90 2.34
C GLU A 39 -10.61 15.12 2.53
N ASN A 40 -10.35 16.20 1.79
CA ASN A 40 -11.17 17.41 1.84
C ASN A 40 -12.60 17.13 1.38
N ARG A 41 -12.78 16.29 0.37
CA ARG A 41 -14.11 15.92 -0.11
C ARG A 41 -14.89 15.13 0.94
N MET A 42 -14.25 14.21 1.66
CA MET A 42 -14.86 13.47 2.77
C MET A 42 -15.29 14.41 3.90
N LYS A 43 -14.42 15.38 4.29
CA LYS A 43 -14.76 16.39 5.29
C LYS A 43 -15.97 17.23 4.87
N ASN A 44 -16.00 17.69 3.63
CA ASN A 44 -17.12 18.48 3.09
C ASN A 44 -18.44 17.71 3.06
N ILE A 45 -18.38 16.41 2.74
CA ILE A 45 -19.57 15.52 2.77
C ILE A 45 -20.07 15.37 4.21
N ALA A 46 -19.16 15.08 5.16
CA ALA A 46 -19.52 14.96 6.57
C ALA A 46 -20.17 16.24 7.10
N ASP A 47 -19.61 17.41 6.76
CA ASP A 47 -20.18 18.72 7.15
C ASP A 47 -21.54 18.98 6.51
N GLY A 48 -21.72 18.57 5.27
CA GLY A 48 -23.01 18.64 4.58
C GLY A 48 -24.06 17.79 5.28
N LEU A 49 -23.73 16.54 5.60
CA LEU A 49 -24.65 15.61 6.28
C LEU A 49 -25.01 16.08 7.70
N ARG A 50 -24.04 16.60 8.47
CA ARG A 50 -24.32 17.22 9.78
C ARG A 50 -25.43 18.27 9.68
N ARG A 51 -25.30 19.16 8.69
CA ARG A 51 -26.26 20.27 8.52
C ARG A 51 -27.63 19.83 8.00
N VAL A 52 -27.65 18.86 7.06
CA VAL A 52 -28.90 18.43 6.42
C VAL A 52 -29.71 17.52 7.34
N PHE A 53 -29.06 16.64 8.07
CA PHE A 53 -29.73 15.61 8.87
C PHE A 53 -29.72 15.91 10.37
N ASN A 54 -29.06 16.98 10.81
CA ASN A 54 -28.90 17.34 12.23
C ASN A 54 -28.33 16.18 13.05
N VAL A 55 -27.26 15.58 12.55
CA VAL A 55 -26.55 14.47 13.19
C VAL A 55 -25.12 14.87 13.49
N ASP A 56 -24.53 14.29 14.52
CA ASP A 56 -23.09 14.42 14.77
C ASP A 56 -22.33 13.36 13.97
N ILE A 57 -21.25 13.80 13.34
CA ILE A 57 -20.33 12.92 12.63
C ILE A 57 -18.91 13.21 13.12
N ASP A 58 -18.22 12.20 13.60
CA ASP A 58 -16.80 12.27 13.86
C ASP A 58 -16.06 11.59 12.71
N LEU A 59 -15.26 12.36 11.98
CA LEU A 59 -14.46 11.88 10.86
C LEU A 59 -12.97 11.94 11.21
N THR A 60 -12.37 10.80 11.44
CA THR A 60 -10.93 10.64 11.59
C THR A 60 -10.31 10.15 10.30
N TYR A 61 -9.39 10.92 9.72
CA TYR A 61 -8.61 10.53 8.56
C TYR A 61 -7.15 10.36 8.96
N SER A 62 -6.70 9.10 9.10
CA SER A 62 -5.32 8.76 9.46
C SER A 62 -4.46 8.73 8.20
N ARG A 63 -3.48 9.63 8.12
CA ARG A 63 -2.50 9.64 7.04
C ARG A 63 -1.37 8.68 7.38
N LEU A 64 -1.23 7.64 6.57
CA LEU A 64 -0.05 6.79 6.50
C LEU A 64 0.91 7.34 5.45
N PRO A 65 2.16 6.86 5.36
CA PRO A 65 3.07 7.21 4.29
C PRO A 65 2.44 7.10 2.90
N GLY A 66 2.99 7.85 1.93
CA GLY A 66 2.47 7.93 0.57
C GLY A 66 2.68 6.67 -0.26
N ALA A 67 2.72 6.83 -1.58
CA ALA A 67 3.08 5.74 -2.48
C ALA A 67 4.59 5.49 -2.46
N VAL A 68 5.01 4.23 -2.58
CA VAL A 68 6.42 3.92 -2.86
C VAL A 68 6.75 4.41 -4.28
N VAL A 69 7.75 5.28 -4.38
CA VAL A 69 8.30 5.76 -5.65
C VAL A 69 9.76 5.33 -5.72
N ASN A 70 10.05 4.40 -6.60
CA ASN A 70 11.40 3.90 -6.80
C ASN A 70 12.30 4.95 -7.47
N ASP A 71 13.52 5.10 -6.96
CA ASP A 71 14.55 5.90 -7.63
C ASP A 71 14.95 5.25 -8.96
N ALA A 72 14.99 6.05 -10.03
CA ALA A 72 15.23 5.54 -11.37
C ALA A 72 16.63 4.94 -11.55
N HIS A 73 17.67 5.57 -10.98
CA HIS A 73 19.04 5.09 -11.09
C HIS A 73 19.23 3.80 -10.31
N LEU A 74 18.81 3.78 -9.03
CA LEU A 74 18.90 2.59 -8.19
C LEU A 74 18.08 1.43 -8.76
N THR A 75 16.96 1.72 -9.41
CA THR A 75 16.14 0.69 -10.08
C THR A 75 16.94 -0.01 -11.19
N GLN A 76 17.68 0.73 -12.02
CA GLN A 76 18.52 0.14 -13.05
C GLN A 76 19.62 -0.74 -12.46
N GLU A 77 20.31 -0.26 -11.41
CA GLU A 77 21.32 -1.03 -10.70
C GLU A 77 20.74 -2.33 -10.13
N ALA A 78 19.58 -2.25 -9.49
CA ALA A 78 18.85 -3.39 -8.93
C ALA A 78 18.46 -4.41 -10.02
N ILE A 79 17.97 -3.95 -11.18
CA ILE A 79 17.62 -4.81 -12.32
C ILE A 79 18.85 -5.56 -12.85
N GLU A 80 19.99 -4.89 -13.01
CA GLU A 80 21.21 -5.54 -13.51
C GLU A 80 21.73 -6.58 -12.55
N VAL A 81 21.76 -6.28 -11.26
CA VAL A 81 22.16 -7.25 -10.24
C VAL A 81 21.21 -8.44 -10.21
N ALA A 82 19.90 -8.22 -10.29
CA ALA A 82 18.91 -9.29 -10.32
C ALA A 82 19.13 -10.24 -11.52
N LYS A 83 19.40 -9.69 -12.71
CA LYS A 83 19.73 -10.47 -13.90
C LYS A 83 21.02 -11.27 -13.71
N ASN A 84 22.04 -10.70 -13.12
CA ASN A 84 23.34 -11.37 -12.87
C ASN A 84 23.21 -12.55 -11.90
N VAL A 85 22.31 -12.43 -10.91
CA VAL A 85 21.98 -13.54 -9.99
C VAL A 85 21.08 -14.60 -10.63
N GLY A 86 20.58 -14.33 -11.85
CA GLY A 86 19.75 -15.26 -12.62
C GLY A 86 18.25 -15.14 -12.36
N TYR A 87 17.79 -13.96 -11.97
CA TYR A 87 16.35 -13.66 -11.97
C TYR A 87 15.88 -13.29 -13.37
N HIS A 88 14.66 -13.71 -13.69
CA HIS A 88 13.91 -13.12 -14.78
C HIS A 88 13.26 -11.84 -14.25
N VAL A 89 13.64 -10.70 -14.80
CA VAL A 89 13.15 -9.40 -14.36
C VAL A 89 12.15 -8.85 -15.35
N SER A 90 10.99 -8.41 -14.84
CA SER A 90 9.98 -7.67 -15.61
C SER A 90 9.62 -6.39 -14.86
N MET A 91 9.31 -5.34 -15.62
CA MET A 91 8.70 -4.14 -15.06
C MET A 91 7.19 -4.33 -14.99
N LEU A 92 6.58 -3.74 -13.96
CA LEU A 92 5.12 -3.66 -13.91
C LEU A 92 4.65 -2.59 -14.90
N ASP A 93 3.67 -2.93 -15.74
CA ASP A 93 3.08 -2.01 -16.71
C ASP A 93 2.26 -0.91 -16.02
N GLU A 94 1.66 -1.23 -14.89
CA GLU A 94 0.87 -0.31 -14.08
C GLU A 94 1.24 -0.43 -12.59
N PRO A 95 1.15 0.68 -11.83
CA PRO A 95 1.39 0.65 -10.39
C PRO A 95 0.31 -0.14 -9.66
N VAL A 96 0.67 -0.84 -8.59
CA VAL A 96 -0.24 -1.65 -7.78
C VAL A 96 -0.70 -0.91 -6.52
N THR A 97 -1.99 -1.01 -6.20
CA THR A 97 -2.62 -0.30 -5.06
C THR A 97 -2.50 -1.08 -3.75
N ILE A 98 -1.29 -1.52 -3.40
CA ILE A 98 -1.01 -2.15 -2.11
C ILE A 98 -0.61 -1.11 -1.06
N GLY A 99 -0.70 -1.47 0.22
CA GLY A 99 -0.10 -0.70 1.31
C GLY A 99 1.31 -1.22 1.58
N GLU A 100 2.30 -0.32 1.66
CA GLU A 100 3.69 -0.68 1.89
C GLU A 100 4.39 0.39 2.75
N ASP A 101 4.96 -0.02 3.88
CA ASP A 101 5.60 0.89 4.83
C ASP A 101 6.95 1.41 4.31
N PHE A 102 7.53 0.76 3.31
CA PHE A 102 8.79 1.19 2.67
C PHE A 102 8.68 2.58 2.03
N SER A 103 7.47 3.04 1.73
CA SER A 103 7.22 4.41 1.29
C SER A 103 7.77 5.46 2.27
N GLY A 104 7.73 5.21 3.58
CA GLY A 104 8.32 6.10 4.57
C GLY A 104 9.84 6.26 4.42
N TYR A 105 10.54 5.28 3.85
CA TYR A 105 11.96 5.41 3.52
C TYR A 105 12.16 6.16 2.21
N THR A 106 11.33 5.90 1.19
CA THR A 106 11.49 6.54 -0.13
C THR A 106 11.03 7.99 -0.15
N GLU A 107 10.30 8.47 0.84
CA GLU A 107 10.01 9.89 1.05
C GLU A 107 11.27 10.67 1.50
N GLU A 108 12.19 10.02 2.21
CA GLU A 108 13.39 10.66 2.79
C GLU A 108 14.67 10.34 2.01
N TYR A 109 14.76 9.15 1.41
CA TYR A 109 15.97 8.65 0.76
C TYR A 109 15.65 7.99 -0.58
N PRO A 110 16.57 8.08 -1.57
CA PRO A 110 16.47 7.26 -2.77
C PRO A 110 16.42 5.77 -2.41
N GLY A 111 15.42 5.06 -2.89
CA GLY A 111 15.22 3.65 -2.56
C GLY A 111 14.58 2.87 -3.70
N VAL A 112 14.65 1.56 -3.61
CA VAL A 112 14.01 0.63 -4.55
C VAL A 112 13.26 -0.44 -3.80
N PHE A 113 12.01 -0.57 -4.11
CA PHE A 113 11.16 -1.68 -3.68
C PHE A 113 10.88 -2.58 -4.88
N ALA A 114 11.11 -3.87 -4.71
CA ALA A 114 10.90 -4.86 -5.76
C ALA A 114 10.14 -6.08 -5.22
N PHE A 115 9.26 -6.64 -6.06
CA PHE A 115 8.61 -7.90 -5.77
C PHE A 115 9.50 -9.05 -6.21
N ILE A 116 9.63 -10.06 -5.36
CA ILE A 116 10.31 -11.31 -5.67
C ILE A 116 9.27 -12.43 -5.71
N GLY A 117 9.14 -13.09 -6.85
CA GLY A 117 8.23 -14.22 -6.99
C GLY A 117 8.58 -15.35 -6.03
N SER A 118 7.60 -15.82 -5.29
CA SER A 118 7.76 -16.88 -4.27
C SER A 118 7.37 -18.25 -4.75
N ASP A 119 6.84 -18.38 -5.98
CA ASP A 119 6.30 -19.63 -6.56
C ASP A 119 5.22 -20.31 -5.69
N SER A 120 4.62 -19.57 -4.77
CA SER A 120 3.51 -20.03 -3.96
C SER A 120 2.21 -20.08 -4.77
N LYS A 121 1.39 -21.10 -4.52
CA LYS A 121 0.03 -21.20 -5.09
C LYS A 121 -0.98 -20.25 -4.43
N TYR A 122 -0.61 -19.65 -3.31
CA TYR A 122 -1.46 -18.80 -2.51
C TYR A 122 -0.83 -17.42 -2.39
N ASP A 123 -1.67 -16.40 -2.37
CA ASP A 123 -1.25 -15.01 -2.20
C ASP A 123 -0.71 -14.72 -0.80
N LEU A 124 0.01 -13.60 -0.68
CA LEU A 124 0.46 -13.08 0.62
C LEU A 124 -0.72 -12.99 1.60
N HIS A 125 -0.45 -13.26 2.88
CA HIS A 125 -1.42 -13.30 3.98
C HIS A 125 -2.42 -14.46 3.95
N HIS A 126 -2.40 -15.34 2.93
CA HIS A 126 -3.21 -16.54 2.95
C HIS A 126 -2.63 -17.55 3.97
N PRO A 127 -3.46 -18.23 4.81
CA PRO A 127 -2.97 -19.16 5.84
C PRO A 127 -2.13 -20.34 5.30
N LYS A 128 -2.27 -20.65 4.00
CA LYS A 128 -1.51 -21.70 3.32
C LYS A 128 -0.38 -21.16 2.44
N TYR A 129 -0.04 -19.87 2.58
CA TYR A 129 1.08 -19.29 1.85
C TYR A 129 2.36 -20.03 2.25
N HIS A 130 3.09 -20.50 1.24
CA HIS A 130 4.34 -21.20 1.42
C HIS A 130 5.26 -20.86 0.24
N PRO A 131 6.28 -20.01 0.45
CA PRO A 131 7.24 -19.69 -0.60
C PRO A 131 8.12 -20.90 -0.91
N ASP A 132 8.60 -21.01 -2.13
CA ASP A 132 9.60 -21.99 -2.51
C ASP A 132 10.92 -21.70 -1.77
N GLU A 133 11.44 -22.67 -1.04
CA GLU A 133 12.66 -22.50 -0.24
C GLU A 133 13.90 -22.16 -1.06
N ARG A 134 13.89 -22.42 -2.38
CA ARG A 134 14.96 -22.02 -3.30
C ARG A 134 15.19 -20.50 -3.36
N ILE A 135 14.18 -19.70 -2.99
CA ILE A 135 14.38 -18.25 -2.89
C ILE A 135 15.34 -17.85 -1.76
N LEU A 136 15.43 -18.66 -0.70
CA LEU A 136 16.28 -18.40 0.47
C LEU A 136 17.78 -18.40 0.11
N GLU A 137 18.16 -19.04 -0.97
CA GLU A 137 19.54 -19.01 -1.47
C GLU A 137 19.79 -17.78 -2.36
N LYS A 138 18.86 -17.46 -3.26
CA LYS A 138 19.03 -16.40 -4.25
C LYS A 138 18.83 -14.99 -3.69
N VAL A 139 17.89 -14.81 -2.77
CA VAL A 139 17.59 -13.48 -2.22
C VAL A 139 18.79 -12.88 -1.48
N PRO A 140 19.49 -13.60 -0.58
CA PRO A 140 20.71 -13.08 0.05
C PRO A 140 21.81 -12.78 -0.96
N GLN A 141 22.01 -13.59 -1.99
CA GLN A 141 23.01 -13.34 -3.04
C GLN A 141 22.71 -12.03 -3.79
N TYR A 142 21.44 -11.78 -4.10
CA TYR A 142 21.01 -10.53 -4.72
C TYR A 142 21.38 -9.32 -3.85
N PHE A 143 21.02 -9.34 -2.58
CA PHE A 143 21.31 -8.21 -1.68
C PHE A 143 22.82 -7.99 -1.46
N VAL A 144 23.59 -9.07 -1.32
CA VAL A 144 25.06 -8.95 -1.19
C VAL A 144 25.65 -8.30 -2.44
N GLN A 145 25.29 -8.75 -3.64
CA GLN A 145 25.78 -8.17 -4.88
C GLN A 145 25.31 -6.73 -5.08
N LEU A 146 24.08 -6.41 -4.69
CA LEU A 146 23.55 -5.05 -4.78
C LEU A 146 24.35 -4.09 -3.89
N VAL A 147 24.58 -4.47 -2.64
CA VAL A 147 25.40 -3.66 -1.71
C VAL A 147 26.83 -3.48 -2.24
N GLN A 148 27.46 -4.54 -2.73
CA GLN A 148 28.80 -4.44 -3.31
C GLN A 148 28.84 -3.47 -4.50
N ARG A 149 27.83 -3.52 -5.38
CA ARG A 149 27.75 -2.64 -6.54
C ARG A 149 27.51 -1.18 -6.18
N LEU A 150 26.72 -0.91 -5.14
CA LEU A 150 26.41 0.46 -4.72
C LEU A 150 27.53 1.11 -3.88
N LEU A 151 28.44 0.33 -3.34
CA LEU A 151 29.57 0.83 -2.53
C LEU A 151 30.88 0.99 -3.32
N THR A 152 30.90 0.59 -4.59
CA THR A 152 32.08 0.73 -5.50
C THR A 152 31.85 1.83 -6.52
#